data_464606e4724f42c6f50e2dc12ed481f2
#
_entry.id   464606e4724f42c6f50e2dc12ed481f2
#
_cell.length_a   1.000
_cell.length_b   1.000
_cell.length_c   1.000
_cell.angle_alpha   90.00
_cell.angle_beta   90.00
_cell.angle_gamma   90.00
#
_symmetry.space_group_name_H-M   'P 1'
#
loop_
_entity.id
_entity.type
_entity.pdbx_description
1 polymer ?
#
loop_
_entity_poly.entity_id
_entity_poly.type
_entity_poly.pdbx_seq_one_letter_code
_entity_poly.pdbx_strand_id
1 'polypeptide(L)'
;MSATLFEKWAKNPENLASVRDAIDATAFGDDSLEKFSQFVNIQRVKSGDPIAVLGGYDDVGKSGAGCNPTFTTGHIANTLKRWDLGDWQVAKKECYSAVLGTFAEFALHAGTQVGDLTDTEIGTVYADKLSKAIVRMIWRLAWFGDKAAKLVSNSGVLTAGTDKTMFDVCDGLFKRIFTQCASNASQLTAIAANGKSTYAEQKSAILAEGVATGILESLLMDADSRITSNSNAVVLATKGFTDALHHDIKVKYHINLPWTTIFEGFDVTEFDGVKIARVAVWDRIIKAYENTGTALNKPYRLVYADPRNLMVGSNADGLLSELDIWFEKKERMNYWYATGKLDTQLLEEDLVQAAY
;
A
#
# COMPACT_ATOMS: atom_id res chain seq x y z
N MET A 1 -18.95 36.78 -22.42
CA MET A 1 -19.17 35.95 -21.21
C MET A 1 -17.85 35.87 -20.48
N SER A 2 -17.84 36.23 -19.20
CA SER A 2 -16.60 36.07 -18.39
C SER A 2 -16.34 34.58 -18.22
N ALA A 3 -15.10 34.15 -18.45
CA ALA A 3 -14.68 32.79 -18.10
C ALA A 3 -14.90 32.56 -16.60
N THR A 4 -15.33 31.38 -16.24
CA THR A 4 -15.50 31.02 -14.82
C THR A 4 -14.17 31.06 -14.09
N LEU A 5 -14.19 31.29 -12.80
CA LEU A 5 -12.99 31.31 -11.95
C LEU A 5 -12.17 30.03 -12.13
N PHE A 6 -12.83 28.86 -12.12
CA PHE A 6 -12.20 27.57 -12.32
C PHE A 6 -11.60 27.41 -13.72
N GLU A 7 -12.28 27.88 -14.77
CA GLU A 7 -11.77 27.82 -16.15
C GLU A 7 -10.50 28.66 -16.32
N LYS A 8 -10.44 29.85 -15.69
CA LYS A 8 -9.23 30.67 -15.68
C LYS A 8 -8.07 29.99 -14.94
N TRP A 9 -8.38 29.39 -13.79
CA TRP A 9 -7.41 28.67 -13.00
C TRP A 9 -6.88 27.45 -13.75
N ALA A 10 -7.76 26.63 -14.35
CA ALA A 10 -7.39 25.43 -15.11
C ALA A 10 -6.56 25.72 -16.37
N LYS A 11 -6.67 26.95 -16.93
CA LYS A 11 -5.86 27.35 -18.08
C LYS A 11 -4.50 27.92 -17.73
N ASN A 12 -4.20 28.13 -16.44
CA ASN A 12 -2.90 28.61 -16.03
C ASN A 12 -1.92 27.44 -15.89
N PRO A 13 -0.84 27.37 -16.72
CA PRO A 13 0.13 26.29 -16.67
C PRO A 13 0.83 26.15 -15.31
N GLU A 14 1.07 27.27 -14.62
CA GLU A 14 1.69 27.29 -13.30
C GLU A 14 0.81 26.63 -12.24
N ASN A 15 -0.50 26.80 -12.31
CA ASN A 15 -1.45 26.15 -11.41
C ASN A 15 -1.50 24.64 -11.66
N LEU A 16 -1.48 24.20 -12.91
CA LEU A 16 -1.44 22.78 -13.26
C LEU A 16 -0.11 22.13 -12.80
N ALA A 17 1.01 22.81 -12.98
CA ALA A 17 2.30 22.35 -12.48
C ALA A 17 2.27 22.24 -10.95
N SER A 18 1.78 23.26 -10.25
CA SER A 18 1.65 23.24 -8.79
C SER A 18 0.77 22.11 -8.26
N VAL A 19 -0.35 21.80 -8.95
CA VAL A 19 -1.19 20.65 -8.59
C VAL A 19 -0.45 19.34 -8.78
N ARG A 20 0.28 19.19 -9.88
CA ARG A 20 1.07 18.00 -10.17
C ARG A 20 2.15 17.79 -9.10
N ASP A 21 2.91 18.84 -8.80
CA ASP A 21 3.96 18.81 -7.76
C ASP A 21 3.37 18.50 -6.38
N ALA A 22 2.20 19.05 -6.06
CA ALA A 22 1.49 18.77 -4.82
C ALA A 22 1.04 17.29 -4.74
N ILE A 23 0.56 16.71 -5.84
CA ILE A 23 0.18 15.29 -5.90
C ILE A 23 1.40 14.41 -5.72
N ASP A 24 2.49 14.67 -6.43
CA ASP A 24 3.71 13.90 -6.32
C ASP A 24 4.32 14.03 -4.91
N ALA A 25 4.38 15.24 -4.36
CA ALA A 25 4.84 15.45 -2.99
C ALA A 25 3.96 14.72 -1.96
N THR A 26 2.63 14.75 -2.14
CA THR A 26 1.70 14.10 -1.24
C THR A 26 1.79 12.56 -1.31
N ALA A 27 2.03 12.00 -2.49
CA ALA A 27 2.23 10.55 -2.65
C ALA A 27 3.39 10.02 -1.82
N PHE A 28 4.41 10.85 -1.60
CA PHE A 28 5.63 10.49 -0.88
C PHE A 28 5.82 11.19 0.47
N GLY A 29 5.01 12.16 0.81
CA GLY A 29 5.24 13.05 1.93
C GLY A 29 4.05 13.44 2.78
N ASP A 30 2.84 12.93 2.52
CA ASP A 30 1.67 13.30 3.30
C ASP A 30 1.72 12.68 4.70
N ASP A 31 1.80 13.52 5.71
CA ASP A 31 1.85 13.11 7.12
C ASP A 31 0.49 12.62 7.65
N SER A 32 -0.61 12.94 6.99
CA SER A 32 -1.97 12.47 7.35
C SER A 32 -2.26 11.04 6.86
N LEU A 33 -1.51 10.56 5.88
CA LEU A 33 -1.47 9.19 5.40
C LEU A 33 -0.05 8.67 5.66
N GLU A 34 0.07 7.40 6.02
CA GLU A 34 1.38 6.77 6.20
C GLU A 34 2.23 6.95 4.93
N LYS A 35 3.50 7.31 5.12
CA LYS A 35 4.42 7.57 4.00
C LYS A 35 4.72 6.29 3.24
N PHE A 36 4.14 6.18 2.07
CA PHE A 36 4.19 4.97 1.24
C PHE A 36 5.64 4.56 0.90
N SER A 37 6.46 5.52 0.51
CA SER A 37 7.84 5.27 0.09
C SER A 37 8.79 4.73 1.15
N GLN A 38 8.41 4.80 2.43
CA GLN A 38 9.25 4.25 3.51
C GLN A 38 9.20 2.73 3.59
N PHE A 39 8.14 2.10 3.07
CA PHE A 39 7.92 0.66 3.16
C PHE A 39 7.97 -0.06 1.83
N VAL A 40 8.22 0.65 0.75
CA VAL A 40 8.33 0.08 -0.58
C VAL A 40 9.45 0.79 -1.37
N ASN A 41 10.07 0.04 -2.28
CA ASN A 41 11.05 0.58 -3.20
C ASN A 41 10.36 1.00 -4.50
N ILE A 42 10.24 2.30 -4.73
CA ILE A 42 9.60 2.82 -5.92
C ILE A 42 10.63 2.97 -7.03
N GLN A 43 10.31 2.41 -8.20
CA GLN A 43 11.17 2.43 -9.36
C GLN A 43 10.45 2.96 -10.60
N ARG A 44 11.18 3.74 -11.40
CA ARG A 44 10.74 4.12 -12.74
C ARG A 44 11.07 3.00 -13.72
N VAL A 45 10.04 2.42 -14.32
CA VAL A 45 10.17 1.25 -15.19
C VAL A 45 9.23 1.32 -16.38
N LYS A 46 9.51 0.53 -17.40
CA LYS A 46 8.61 0.32 -18.54
C LYS A 46 8.04 -1.09 -18.49
N SER A 47 6.85 -1.26 -19.04
CA SER A 47 6.28 -2.60 -19.20
C SER A 47 7.20 -3.47 -20.06
N GLY A 48 7.51 -4.67 -19.56
CA GLY A 48 8.46 -5.59 -20.17
C GLY A 48 9.92 -5.46 -19.71
N ASP A 49 10.27 -4.39 -18.97
CA ASP A 49 11.62 -4.25 -18.40
C ASP A 49 11.93 -5.45 -17.50
N PRO A 50 13.14 -6.04 -17.63
CA PRO A 50 13.53 -7.19 -16.83
C PRO A 50 13.96 -6.78 -15.43
N ILE A 51 13.60 -7.60 -14.45
CA ILE A 51 14.18 -7.60 -13.11
C ILE A 51 15.04 -8.86 -13.03
N ALA A 52 16.35 -8.69 -13.08
CA ALA A 52 17.29 -9.80 -12.94
C ALA A 52 17.83 -9.84 -11.52
N VAL A 53 17.59 -10.94 -10.83
CA VAL A 53 18.21 -11.25 -9.54
C VAL A 53 19.26 -12.33 -9.80
N LEU A 54 20.52 -11.96 -9.58
CA LEU A 54 21.62 -12.91 -9.58
C LEU A 54 21.73 -13.51 -8.17
N GLY A 55 21.33 -14.75 -8.05
CA GLY A 55 21.51 -15.53 -6.82
C GLY A 55 22.97 -15.95 -6.59
N GLY A 56 23.18 -16.70 -5.53
CA GLY A 56 24.47 -17.32 -5.25
C GLY A 56 24.84 -18.38 -6.29
N TYR A 57 26.10 -18.75 -6.27
CA TYR A 57 26.56 -19.97 -6.95
C TYR A 57 26.00 -21.18 -6.19
N ASP A 58 25.67 -22.25 -6.92
CA ASP A 58 25.28 -23.52 -6.29
C ASP A 58 26.29 -23.95 -5.22
N ASP A 59 25.83 -24.72 -4.26
CA ASP A 59 26.72 -25.30 -3.23
C ASP A 59 27.93 -25.98 -3.87
N VAL A 60 29.09 -25.50 -3.49
CA VAL A 60 30.35 -26.00 -3.99
C VAL A 60 31.09 -26.74 -2.86
N GLY A 61 31.76 -27.76 -3.23
CA GLY A 61 32.55 -28.53 -2.29
C GLY A 61 32.02 -29.96 -2.15
N LYS A 62 32.88 -30.90 -2.48
CA LYS A 62 32.63 -32.32 -2.37
C LYS A 62 33.86 -32.99 -1.72
N SER A 63 33.68 -34.19 -1.15
CA SER A 63 34.82 -34.99 -0.69
C SER A 63 35.80 -35.22 -1.83
N GLY A 64 37.05 -34.98 -1.60
CA GLY A 64 38.09 -35.12 -2.61
C GLY A 64 38.25 -36.58 -3.09
N ALA A 65 38.35 -36.76 -4.40
CA ALA A 65 38.56 -38.05 -5.05
C ALA A 65 40.04 -38.30 -5.44
N GLY A 66 40.98 -37.68 -4.73
CA GLY A 66 42.40 -37.79 -5.04
C GLY A 66 42.80 -37.16 -6.37
N CYS A 67 43.56 -37.91 -7.21
CA CYS A 67 44.13 -37.37 -8.44
C CYS A 67 43.15 -37.25 -9.63
N ASN A 68 41.89 -37.63 -9.47
CA ASN A 68 40.92 -37.65 -10.58
C ASN A 68 39.64 -36.94 -10.18
N PRO A 69 39.64 -35.60 -10.14
CA PRO A 69 38.46 -34.82 -9.73
C PRO A 69 37.32 -34.95 -10.76
N THR A 70 36.10 -35.15 -10.27
CA THR A 70 34.91 -35.12 -11.11
C THR A 70 34.40 -33.68 -11.21
N PHE A 71 34.45 -33.11 -12.39
CA PHE A 71 33.90 -31.76 -12.65
C PHE A 71 32.38 -31.85 -12.83
N THR A 72 31.67 -30.95 -12.14
CA THR A 72 30.22 -30.74 -12.30
C THR A 72 29.98 -29.33 -12.84
N THR A 73 28.98 -29.20 -13.68
CA THR A 73 28.58 -27.87 -14.17
C THR A 73 27.98 -27.07 -13.01
N GLY A 74 28.58 -25.94 -12.68
CA GLY A 74 28.04 -25.03 -11.70
C GLY A 74 27.12 -24.02 -12.37
N HIS A 75 26.05 -23.62 -11.69
CA HIS A 75 25.11 -22.63 -12.16
C HIS A 75 25.00 -21.48 -11.15
N ILE A 76 24.90 -20.26 -11.67
CA ILE A 76 24.45 -19.11 -10.88
C ILE A 76 22.94 -19.10 -10.98
N ALA A 77 22.25 -19.16 -9.85
CA ALA A 77 20.81 -19.03 -9.82
C ALA A 77 20.44 -17.64 -10.40
N ASN A 78 19.63 -17.65 -11.43
CA ASN A 78 19.20 -16.42 -12.10
C ASN A 78 17.68 -16.41 -12.21
N THR A 79 17.04 -15.49 -11.48
CA THR A 79 15.60 -15.30 -11.58
C THR A 79 15.33 -14.08 -12.42
N LEU A 80 14.65 -14.27 -13.54
CA LEU A 80 14.24 -13.20 -14.44
C LEU A 80 12.74 -12.98 -14.30
N LYS A 81 12.37 -11.83 -13.75
CA LYS A 81 11.00 -11.32 -13.71
C LYS A 81 10.84 -10.19 -14.71
N ARG A 82 9.62 -9.84 -15.05
CA ARG A 82 9.31 -8.70 -15.91
C ARG A 82 8.21 -7.86 -15.29
N TRP A 83 8.31 -6.56 -15.48
CA TRP A 83 7.26 -5.62 -15.13
C TRP A 83 6.08 -5.76 -16.09
N ASP A 84 4.86 -5.79 -15.53
CA ASP A 84 3.59 -5.82 -16.27
C ASP A 84 2.68 -4.69 -15.77
N LEU A 85 3.04 -3.47 -16.19
CA LEU A 85 2.39 -2.24 -15.73
C LEU A 85 0.94 -2.18 -16.19
N GLY A 86 0.03 -2.13 -15.23
CA GLY A 86 -1.39 -1.88 -15.46
C GLY A 86 -1.70 -0.38 -15.48
N ASP A 87 -2.60 0.04 -16.35
CA ASP A 87 -3.05 1.42 -16.46
C ASP A 87 -4.11 1.72 -15.40
N TRP A 88 -3.96 2.83 -14.68
CA TRP A 88 -5.00 3.35 -13.81
C TRP A 88 -5.44 4.74 -14.27
N GLN A 89 -6.67 5.09 -13.98
CA GLN A 89 -7.22 6.41 -14.29
C GLN A 89 -8.11 6.91 -13.16
N VAL A 90 -8.11 8.21 -12.99
CA VAL A 90 -9.08 8.95 -12.18
C VAL A 90 -9.83 9.87 -13.12
N ALA A 91 -11.08 9.56 -13.40
CA ALA A 91 -11.96 10.39 -14.21
C ALA A 91 -13.15 10.81 -13.36
N LYS A 92 -13.22 12.10 -13.04
CA LYS A 92 -14.29 12.69 -12.22
C LYS A 92 -14.89 13.87 -12.92
N LYS A 93 -16.18 14.08 -12.74
CA LYS A 93 -16.88 15.27 -13.18
C LYS A 93 -17.75 15.83 -12.08
N GLU A 94 -17.79 17.14 -11.99
CA GLU A 94 -18.60 17.85 -10.99
C GLU A 94 -19.38 18.98 -11.62
N CYS A 95 -20.61 19.14 -11.17
CA CYS A 95 -21.45 20.24 -11.63
C CYS A 95 -20.93 21.57 -11.08
N TYR A 96 -20.83 22.58 -11.94
CA TYR A 96 -20.40 23.91 -11.56
C TYR A 96 -21.23 24.51 -10.41
N SER A 97 -22.55 24.29 -10.41
CA SER A 97 -23.42 24.80 -9.34
C SER A 97 -23.17 24.13 -7.98
N ALA A 98 -22.79 22.85 -7.97
CA ALA A 98 -22.45 22.14 -6.73
C ALA A 98 -21.11 22.66 -6.15
N VAL A 99 -20.15 22.94 -7.02
CA VAL A 99 -18.87 23.54 -6.64
C VAL A 99 -19.09 24.92 -6.02
N LEU A 100 -19.86 25.77 -6.67
CA LEU A 100 -20.17 27.09 -6.15
C LEU A 100 -20.95 27.05 -4.83
N GLY A 101 -21.91 26.14 -4.69
CA GLY A 101 -22.67 25.97 -3.45
C GLY A 101 -21.77 25.65 -2.27
N THR A 102 -20.84 24.71 -2.47
CA THR A 102 -19.88 24.31 -1.44
C THR A 102 -18.94 25.45 -1.05
N PHE A 103 -18.46 26.20 -2.03
CA PHE A 103 -17.56 27.33 -1.78
C PHE A 103 -18.26 28.53 -1.15
N ALA A 104 -19.49 28.84 -1.58
CA ALA A 104 -20.27 29.88 -0.96
C ALA A 104 -20.50 29.60 0.52
N GLU A 105 -20.79 28.35 0.87
CA GLU A 105 -20.97 27.94 2.26
C GLU A 105 -19.66 28.02 3.07
N PHE A 106 -18.53 27.56 2.50
CA PHE A 106 -17.22 27.69 3.12
C PHE A 106 -16.79 29.14 3.28
N ALA A 107 -17.01 30.01 2.28
CA ALA A 107 -16.68 31.42 2.35
C ALA A 107 -17.51 32.15 3.39
N LEU A 108 -18.80 31.83 3.54
CA LEU A 108 -19.67 32.37 4.58
C LEU A 108 -19.16 31.99 5.99
N HIS A 109 -18.69 30.77 6.19
CA HIS A 109 -18.13 30.31 7.45
C HIS A 109 -16.78 30.97 7.78
N ALA A 110 -16.00 31.30 6.76
CA ALA A 110 -14.70 31.97 6.90
C ALA A 110 -14.81 33.51 7.03
N GLY A 111 -16.02 34.06 6.94
CA GLY A 111 -16.26 35.54 6.96
C GLY A 111 -15.86 36.24 5.68
N THR A 112 -15.61 35.52 4.59
CA THR A 112 -15.27 36.06 3.27
C THR A 112 -16.52 36.28 2.43
N GLN A 113 -16.55 37.37 1.69
CA GLN A 113 -17.66 37.60 0.74
C GLN A 113 -17.51 36.70 -0.49
N VAL A 114 -18.60 36.13 -0.96
CA VAL A 114 -18.63 35.20 -2.11
C VAL A 114 -17.94 35.74 -3.37
N GLY A 115 -17.83 37.08 -3.51
CA GLY A 115 -17.15 37.76 -4.61
C GLY A 115 -15.62 37.84 -4.49
N ASP A 116 -15.04 37.49 -3.33
CA ASP A 116 -13.60 37.61 -3.05
C ASP A 116 -12.84 36.27 -3.17
N LEU A 117 -13.54 35.22 -3.59
CA LEU A 117 -12.91 33.90 -3.84
C LEU A 117 -11.99 34.00 -5.05
N THR A 118 -10.71 34.00 -4.79
CA THR A 118 -9.66 33.98 -5.83
C THR A 118 -9.55 32.62 -6.49
N ASP A 119 -9.19 32.59 -7.77
CA ASP A 119 -8.99 31.37 -8.57
C ASP A 119 -8.06 30.37 -7.85
N THR A 120 -7.14 30.88 -7.06
CA THR A 120 -6.08 30.11 -6.37
C THR A 120 -6.63 29.32 -5.17
N GLU A 121 -7.54 29.88 -4.39
CA GLU A 121 -8.09 29.21 -3.19
C GLU A 121 -8.93 27.98 -3.56
N ILE A 122 -9.74 28.11 -4.59
CA ILE A 122 -10.55 27.00 -5.12
C ILE A 122 -9.66 25.88 -5.60
N GLY A 123 -8.66 26.18 -6.41
CA GLY A 123 -7.71 25.22 -6.95
C GLY A 123 -6.96 24.47 -5.86
N THR A 124 -6.47 25.16 -4.86
CA THR A 124 -5.71 24.56 -3.75
C THR A 124 -6.54 23.55 -2.96
N VAL A 125 -7.82 23.86 -2.63
CA VAL A 125 -8.67 22.93 -1.90
C VAL A 125 -8.98 21.67 -2.72
N TYR A 126 -9.26 21.83 -4.04
CA TYR A 126 -9.50 20.67 -4.90
C TYR A 126 -8.25 19.84 -5.12
N ALA A 127 -7.09 20.48 -5.29
CA ALA A 127 -5.80 19.81 -5.40
C ALA A 127 -5.49 18.95 -4.16
N ASP A 128 -5.68 19.51 -2.96
CA ASP A 128 -5.48 18.78 -1.71
C ASP A 128 -6.41 17.56 -1.60
N LYS A 129 -7.70 17.73 -1.94
CA LYS A 129 -8.65 16.61 -1.91
C LYS A 129 -8.33 15.54 -2.95
N LEU A 130 -7.94 15.92 -4.16
CA LEU A 130 -7.57 15.01 -5.23
C LEU A 130 -6.27 14.28 -4.90
N SER A 131 -5.26 14.97 -4.41
CA SER A 131 -3.99 14.37 -4.03
C SER A 131 -4.18 13.31 -2.95
N LYS A 132 -4.94 13.60 -1.89
CA LYS A 132 -5.28 12.62 -0.85
C LYS A 132 -6.06 11.41 -1.39
N ALA A 133 -6.94 11.62 -2.37
CA ALA A 133 -7.66 10.53 -3.02
C ALA A 133 -6.74 9.64 -3.85
N ILE A 134 -5.79 10.23 -4.58
CA ILE A 134 -4.78 9.50 -5.38
C ILE A 134 -3.85 8.69 -4.47
N VAL A 135 -3.35 9.28 -3.38
CA VAL A 135 -2.50 8.54 -2.41
C VAL A 135 -3.24 7.33 -1.85
N ARG A 136 -4.51 7.48 -1.46
CA ARG A 136 -5.33 6.33 -1.00
C ARG A 136 -5.52 5.27 -2.09
N MET A 137 -5.68 5.69 -3.33
CA MET A 137 -5.77 4.77 -4.47
C MET A 137 -4.46 4.01 -4.66
N ILE A 138 -3.31 4.67 -4.58
CA ILE A 138 -1.99 4.05 -4.71
C ILE A 138 -1.79 2.99 -3.62
N TRP A 139 -2.07 3.32 -2.35
CA TRP A 139 -2.04 2.36 -1.25
C TRP A 139 -2.91 1.13 -1.52
N ARG A 140 -4.13 1.37 -2.01
CA ARG A 140 -5.07 0.30 -2.33
C ARG A 140 -4.54 -0.58 -3.47
N LEU A 141 -4.07 0.00 -4.57
CA LEU A 141 -3.58 -0.74 -5.72
C LEU A 141 -2.28 -1.49 -5.41
N ALA A 142 -1.32 -0.82 -4.78
CA ALA A 142 -0.03 -1.43 -4.50
C ALA A 142 -0.09 -2.59 -3.49
N TRP A 143 -0.95 -2.51 -2.49
CA TRP A 143 -1.06 -3.56 -1.48
C TRP A 143 -2.18 -4.57 -1.74
N PHE A 144 -3.34 -4.11 -2.19
CA PHE A 144 -4.55 -4.92 -2.32
C PHE A 144 -4.97 -5.16 -3.77
N GLY A 145 -4.18 -4.73 -4.75
CA GLY A 145 -4.46 -4.98 -6.15
C GLY A 145 -4.58 -6.48 -6.46
N ASP A 146 -5.49 -6.83 -7.35
CA ASP A 146 -5.69 -8.20 -7.82
C ASP A 146 -6.34 -8.17 -9.21
N LYS A 147 -5.59 -8.51 -10.25
CA LYS A 147 -6.12 -8.62 -11.63
C LYS A 147 -7.29 -9.61 -11.74
N ALA A 148 -7.38 -10.56 -10.81
CA ALA A 148 -8.48 -11.52 -10.71
C ALA A 148 -9.47 -11.18 -9.59
N ALA A 149 -9.59 -9.91 -9.20
CA ALA A 149 -10.44 -9.47 -8.09
C ALA A 149 -11.87 -10.00 -8.19
N LYS A 150 -12.39 -10.52 -7.08
CA LYS A 150 -13.73 -11.12 -6.98
C LYS A 150 -14.54 -10.41 -5.90
N LEU A 151 -15.85 -10.33 -6.11
CA LEU A 151 -16.78 -9.85 -5.09
C LEU A 151 -16.97 -10.91 -4.00
N VAL A 152 -17.21 -10.48 -2.77
CA VAL A 152 -17.50 -11.38 -1.64
C VAL A 152 -18.71 -12.28 -1.92
N SER A 153 -19.75 -11.73 -2.52
CA SER A 153 -20.96 -12.48 -2.89
C SER A 153 -20.69 -13.65 -3.86
N ASN A 154 -19.57 -13.61 -4.58
CA ASN A 154 -19.13 -14.64 -5.54
C ASN A 154 -17.98 -15.49 -4.99
N SER A 155 -17.93 -15.72 -3.69
CA SER A 155 -16.83 -16.42 -3.00
C SER A 155 -15.47 -15.68 -3.10
N GLY A 156 -15.49 -14.41 -3.44
CA GLY A 156 -14.30 -13.54 -3.42
C GLY A 156 -14.14 -12.85 -2.06
N VAL A 157 -13.25 -11.87 -2.01
CA VAL A 157 -12.87 -11.14 -0.79
C VAL A 157 -13.43 -9.72 -0.73
N LEU A 158 -13.82 -9.14 -1.87
CA LEU A 158 -14.33 -7.77 -1.92
C LEU A 158 -15.78 -7.70 -1.42
N THR A 159 -16.09 -6.64 -0.70
CA THR A 159 -17.45 -6.33 -0.24
C THR A 159 -18.44 -6.31 -1.41
N ALA A 160 -19.61 -6.88 -1.22
CA ALA A 160 -20.66 -6.89 -2.25
C ALA A 160 -20.99 -5.47 -2.72
N GLY A 161 -21.08 -5.28 -4.04
CA GLY A 161 -21.30 -3.98 -4.67
C GLY A 161 -20.03 -3.13 -4.90
N THR A 162 -18.86 -3.59 -4.44
CA THR A 162 -17.59 -2.91 -4.75
C THR A 162 -17.28 -3.05 -6.24
N ASP A 163 -16.90 -1.94 -6.87
CA ASP A 163 -16.42 -1.94 -8.25
C ASP A 163 -15.05 -2.63 -8.31
N LYS A 164 -14.97 -3.73 -9.04
CA LYS A 164 -13.72 -4.52 -9.19
C LYS A 164 -12.62 -3.74 -9.90
N THR A 165 -12.97 -2.81 -10.77
CA THR A 165 -12.01 -1.97 -11.50
C THR A 165 -11.17 -1.09 -10.58
N MET A 166 -11.59 -0.95 -9.32
CA MET A 166 -10.79 -0.29 -8.29
C MET A 166 -9.57 -1.12 -7.83
N PHE A 167 -9.47 -2.40 -8.20
CA PHE A 167 -8.46 -3.34 -7.72
C PHE A 167 -7.73 -4.10 -8.84
N ASP A 168 -8.29 -4.19 -10.04
CA ASP A 168 -7.82 -5.08 -11.12
C ASP A 168 -6.69 -4.50 -11.99
N VAL A 169 -6.12 -3.38 -11.59
CA VAL A 169 -5.03 -2.71 -12.32
C VAL A 169 -3.75 -3.55 -12.32
N CYS A 170 -3.34 -4.04 -11.17
CA CYS A 170 -2.13 -4.87 -11.01
C CYS A 170 -2.32 -5.89 -9.91
N ASP A 171 -1.43 -6.88 -9.83
CA ASP A 171 -1.36 -7.77 -8.67
C ASP A 171 -0.56 -7.09 -7.56
N GLY A 172 -1.22 -6.74 -6.46
CA GLY A 172 -0.64 -6.06 -5.32
C GLY A 172 0.29 -6.94 -4.48
N LEU A 173 1.06 -6.30 -3.62
CA LEU A 173 2.04 -6.98 -2.75
C LEU A 173 1.41 -8.09 -1.90
N PHE A 174 0.23 -7.89 -1.31
CA PHE A 174 -0.42 -8.97 -0.55
C PHE A 174 -0.73 -10.19 -1.41
N LYS A 175 -1.22 -10.00 -2.65
CA LYS A 175 -1.48 -11.13 -3.53
C LYS A 175 -0.20 -11.89 -3.86
N ARG A 176 0.89 -11.18 -4.16
CA ARG A 176 2.20 -11.79 -4.43
C ARG A 176 2.73 -12.54 -3.22
N ILE A 177 2.70 -11.93 -2.03
CA ILE A 177 3.13 -12.56 -0.78
C ILE A 177 2.27 -13.78 -0.46
N PHE A 178 0.95 -13.69 -0.58
CA PHE A 178 0.06 -14.84 -0.30
C PHE A 178 0.27 -15.98 -1.30
N THR A 179 0.54 -15.66 -2.57
CA THR A 179 0.87 -16.66 -3.59
C THR A 179 2.19 -17.36 -3.25
N GLN A 180 3.21 -16.60 -2.83
CA GLN A 180 4.49 -17.13 -2.40
C GLN A 180 4.35 -18.02 -1.15
N CYS A 181 3.65 -17.56 -0.13
CA CYS A 181 3.38 -18.35 1.08
C CYS A 181 2.55 -19.61 0.79
N ALA A 182 1.67 -19.59 -0.21
CA ALA A 182 0.95 -20.78 -0.63
C ALA A 182 1.87 -21.81 -1.32
N SER A 183 2.91 -21.34 -2.01
CA SER A 183 3.92 -22.19 -2.64
C SER A 183 4.97 -22.69 -1.64
N ASN A 184 5.29 -21.87 -0.65
CA ASN A 184 6.26 -22.18 0.40
C ASN A 184 5.66 -21.93 1.79
N ALA A 185 5.11 -22.98 2.39
CA ALA A 185 4.42 -22.89 3.66
C ALA A 185 5.32 -22.50 4.84
N SER A 186 6.65 -22.64 4.73
CA SER A 186 7.58 -22.19 5.77
C SER A 186 7.63 -20.67 5.92
N GLN A 187 7.18 -19.93 4.90
CA GLN A 187 7.09 -18.47 4.91
C GLN A 187 5.77 -17.95 5.49
N LEU A 188 4.90 -18.85 5.99
CA LEU A 188 3.58 -18.50 6.52
C LEU A 188 3.45 -18.87 7.98
N THR A 189 3.20 -17.89 8.82
CA THR A 189 2.68 -18.08 10.18
C THR A 189 1.17 -17.89 10.18
N ALA A 190 0.40 -18.95 10.44
CA ALA A 190 -1.06 -18.89 10.39
C ALA A 190 -1.65 -18.15 11.60
N ILE A 191 -2.58 -17.22 11.35
CA ILE A 191 -3.32 -16.50 12.39
C ILE A 191 -4.73 -17.09 12.50
N ALA A 192 -4.95 -17.95 13.49
CA ALA A 192 -6.23 -18.63 13.69
C ALA A 192 -7.43 -17.67 13.86
N ALA A 193 -7.20 -16.47 14.39
CA ALA A 193 -8.22 -15.43 14.52
C ALA A 193 -8.80 -14.97 13.17
N ASN A 194 -8.01 -15.02 12.09
CA ASN A 194 -8.46 -14.64 10.75
C ASN A 194 -9.50 -15.58 10.15
N GLY A 195 -9.53 -16.84 10.61
CA GLY A 195 -10.49 -17.85 10.15
C GLY A 195 -11.84 -17.83 10.88
N LYS A 196 -12.05 -16.93 11.84
CA LYS A 196 -13.31 -16.83 12.58
C LYS A 196 -14.41 -16.20 11.75
N SER A 197 -15.65 -16.60 12.02
CA SER A 197 -16.84 -16.28 11.20
C SER A 197 -17.49 -14.93 11.53
N THR A 198 -17.16 -14.35 12.69
CA THR A 198 -17.72 -13.06 13.12
C THR A 198 -16.63 -12.09 13.62
N TYR A 199 -16.92 -10.78 13.54
CA TYR A 199 -16.03 -9.74 14.07
C TYR A 199 -15.71 -9.94 15.55
N ALA A 200 -16.71 -10.34 16.35
CA ALA A 200 -16.55 -10.56 17.78
C ALA A 200 -15.61 -11.73 18.06
N GLU A 201 -15.76 -12.84 17.34
CA GLU A 201 -14.86 -13.99 17.45
C GLU A 201 -13.44 -13.68 16.95
N GLN A 202 -13.30 -12.96 15.82
CA GLN A 202 -12.00 -12.52 15.34
C GLN A 202 -11.26 -11.70 16.40
N LYS A 203 -11.96 -10.71 16.98
CA LYS A 203 -11.42 -9.86 18.03
C LYS A 203 -11.09 -10.63 19.31
N SER A 204 -11.99 -11.48 19.77
CA SER A 204 -11.77 -12.27 20.98
C SER A 204 -10.60 -13.24 20.82
N ALA A 205 -10.47 -13.87 19.65
CA ALA A 205 -9.40 -14.84 19.38
C ALA A 205 -8.02 -14.20 19.36
N ILE A 206 -7.87 -12.98 18.79
CA ILE A 206 -6.56 -12.31 18.76
C ILE A 206 -6.19 -11.67 20.10
N LEU A 207 -7.19 -11.30 20.91
CA LEU A 207 -6.97 -10.73 22.25
C LEU A 207 -6.77 -11.78 23.35
N ALA A 208 -6.82 -13.07 23.02
CA ALA A 208 -6.54 -14.12 23.99
C ALA A 208 -5.07 -14.05 24.41
N GLU A 209 -4.84 -14.28 25.71
CA GLU A 209 -3.51 -14.13 26.33
C GLU A 209 -2.43 -14.98 25.63
N GLY A 210 -1.31 -14.37 25.29
CA GLY A 210 -0.16 -14.99 24.64
C GLY A 210 -0.33 -15.22 23.13
N VAL A 211 -1.48 -14.92 22.55
CA VAL A 211 -1.71 -15.20 21.11
C VAL A 211 -0.95 -14.22 20.22
N ALA A 212 -1.04 -12.93 20.47
CA ALA A 212 -0.37 -11.95 19.62
C ALA A 212 1.16 -12.02 19.75
N THR A 213 1.68 -12.22 20.96
CA THR A 213 3.10 -12.44 21.20
C THR A 213 3.58 -13.73 20.58
N GLY A 214 2.86 -14.86 20.72
CA GLY A 214 3.23 -16.13 20.12
C GLY A 214 3.23 -16.12 18.59
N ILE A 215 2.31 -15.40 17.95
CA ILE A 215 2.32 -15.21 16.48
C ILE A 215 3.58 -14.45 16.05
N LEU A 216 3.93 -13.37 16.76
CA LEU A 216 5.11 -12.58 16.43
C LEU A 216 6.40 -13.36 16.65
N GLU A 217 6.54 -14.09 17.77
CA GLU A 217 7.67 -14.95 18.03
C GLU A 217 7.82 -16.02 16.95
N SER A 218 6.73 -16.70 16.56
CA SER A 218 6.76 -17.68 15.46
C SER A 218 7.18 -17.04 14.13
N LEU A 219 6.63 -15.85 13.80
CA LEU A 219 7.00 -15.11 12.59
C LEU A 219 8.51 -14.84 12.53
N LEU A 220 9.11 -14.44 13.65
CA LEU A 220 10.54 -14.12 13.73
C LEU A 220 11.41 -15.38 13.72
N MET A 221 10.96 -16.45 14.36
CA MET A 221 11.69 -17.74 14.39
C MET A 221 11.70 -18.45 13.04
N ASP A 222 10.60 -18.38 12.29
CA ASP A 222 10.45 -19.02 10.99
C ASP A 222 11.10 -18.21 9.85
N ALA A 223 11.46 -16.95 10.10
CA ALA A 223 12.03 -16.07 9.09
C ALA A 223 13.45 -16.50 8.67
N ASP A 224 13.75 -16.35 7.38
CA ASP A 224 15.08 -16.60 6.83
C ASP A 224 16.16 -15.78 7.57
N SER A 225 17.30 -16.40 7.85
CA SER A 225 18.42 -15.76 8.56
C SER A 225 18.94 -14.50 7.87
N ARG A 226 18.79 -14.39 6.55
CA ARG A 226 19.14 -13.21 5.78
C ARG A 226 18.20 -12.01 6.06
N ILE A 227 16.95 -12.28 6.47
CA ILE A 227 16.02 -11.24 6.90
C ILE A 227 16.37 -10.83 8.33
N THR A 228 16.52 -11.79 9.23
CA THR A 228 16.78 -11.52 10.66
C THR A 228 18.10 -10.82 10.92
N SER A 229 19.13 -11.06 10.09
CA SER A 229 20.43 -10.37 10.18
C SER A 229 20.45 -9.00 9.46
N ASN A 230 19.35 -8.60 8.80
CA ASN A 230 19.28 -7.34 8.09
C ASN A 230 18.69 -6.23 8.98
N SER A 231 19.52 -5.23 9.32
CA SER A 231 19.11 -4.10 10.17
C SER A 231 18.00 -3.22 9.57
N ASN A 232 17.74 -3.32 8.27
CA ASN A 232 16.68 -2.58 7.57
C ASN A 232 15.36 -3.36 7.53
N ALA A 233 15.38 -4.64 7.89
CA ALA A 233 14.17 -5.44 7.93
C ALA A 233 13.20 -4.92 9.00
N VAL A 234 11.92 -4.86 8.66
CA VAL A 234 10.85 -4.33 9.50
C VAL A 234 9.61 -5.23 9.40
N VAL A 235 8.92 -5.39 10.51
CA VAL A 235 7.60 -6.02 10.53
C VAL A 235 6.55 -4.95 10.28
N LEU A 236 5.90 -5.00 9.13
CA LEU A 236 4.73 -4.20 8.82
C LEU A 236 3.50 -4.92 9.35
N ALA A 237 2.69 -4.28 10.17
CA ALA A 237 1.54 -4.92 10.80
C ALA A 237 0.29 -4.06 10.74
N THR A 238 -0.88 -4.70 10.64
CA THR A 238 -2.16 -4.02 10.77
C THR A 238 -2.32 -3.42 12.17
N LYS A 239 -3.05 -2.30 12.25
CA LYS A 239 -3.36 -1.66 13.54
C LYS A 239 -4.05 -2.64 14.50
N GLY A 240 -4.99 -3.44 14.00
CA GLY A 240 -5.69 -4.44 14.81
C GLY A 240 -4.75 -5.43 15.49
N PHE A 241 -3.71 -5.89 14.80
CA PHE A 241 -2.70 -6.77 15.38
C PHE A 241 -1.80 -6.05 16.38
N THR A 242 -1.32 -4.86 16.05
CA THR A 242 -0.44 -4.10 16.97
C THR A 242 -1.15 -3.70 18.26
N ASP A 243 -2.45 -3.38 18.19
CA ASP A 243 -3.26 -3.12 19.40
C ASP A 243 -3.42 -4.40 20.24
N ALA A 244 -3.59 -5.56 19.60
CA ALA A 244 -3.65 -6.85 20.30
C ALA A 244 -2.31 -7.22 20.95
N LEU A 245 -1.19 -6.99 20.26
CA LEU A 245 0.15 -7.19 20.82
C LEU A 245 0.40 -6.30 22.04
N HIS A 246 0.03 -5.03 21.97
CA HIS A 246 0.13 -4.11 23.09
C HIS A 246 -0.73 -4.58 24.28
N HIS A 247 -1.95 -5.05 24.00
CA HIS A 247 -2.83 -5.59 25.03
C HIS A 247 -2.21 -6.83 25.71
N ASP A 248 -1.70 -7.75 24.92
CA ASP A 248 -1.10 -9.01 25.39
C ASP A 248 0.12 -8.77 26.27
N ILE A 249 1.06 -7.91 25.85
CA ILE A 249 2.23 -7.54 26.64
C ILE A 249 1.83 -6.81 27.92
N LYS A 250 0.84 -5.93 27.87
CA LYS A 250 0.34 -5.22 29.04
C LYS A 250 -0.28 -6.18 30.06
N VAL A 251 -1.02 -7.18 29.63
CA VAL A 251 -1.66 -8.18 30.51
C VAL A 251 -0.63 -9.13 31.08
N LYS A 252 0.28 -9.65 30.25
CA LYS A 252 1.25 -10.68 30.63
C LYS A 252 2.43 -10.15 31.45
N TYR A 253 2.96 -8.99 31.05
CA TYR A 253 4.19 -8.46 31.66
C TYR A 253 3.98 -7.17 32.48
N HIS A 254 2.77 -6.62 32.50
CA HIS A 254 2.43 -5.33 33.13
C HIS A 254 3.29 -4.15 32.63
N ILE A 255 3.80 -4.26 31.39
CA ILE A 255 4.65 -3.27 30.74
C ILE A 255 3.86 -2.62 29.59
N ASN A 256 4.03 -1.32 29.38
CA ASN A 256 3.54 -0.63 28.21
C ASN A 256 4.66 -0.60 27.17
N LEU A 257 4.39 -1.10 25.96
CA LEU A 257 5.31 -0.92 24.83
C LEU A 257 5.39 0.58 24.49
N PRO A 258 6.59 1.16 24.47
CA PRO A 258 6.75 2.53 24.01
C PRO A 258 6.48 2.60 22.50
N TRP A 259 5.60 3.50 22.11
CA TRP A 259 5.45 3.89 20.72
C TRP A 259 6.34 5.10 20.47
N THR A 260 7.25 4.98 19.54
CA THR A 260 8.09 6.09 19.10
C THR A 260 7.79 6.36 17.63
N THR A 261 7.60 7.62 17.30
CA THR A 261 7.49 8.06 15.90
C THR A 261 8.89 8.18 15.34
N ILE A 262 9.50 7.04 14.98
CA ILE A 262 10.86 6.99 14.40
C ILE A 262 10.82 7.45 12.93
N PHE A 263 9.72 7.14 12.24
CA PHE A 263 9.44 7.65 10.91
C PHE A 263 8.30 8.65 11.04
N GLU A 264 8.45 9.83 10.51
CA GLU A 264 7.38 10.82 10.48
C GLU A 264 6.10 10.19 9.88
N GLY A 265 5.03 10.10 10.66
CA GLY A 265 3.74 9.56 10.26
C GLY A 265 3.47 8.08 10.56
N PHE A 266 4.44 7.33 11.11
CA PHE A 266 4.23 5.94 11.55
C PHE A 266 4.52 5.75 13.03
N ASP A 267 3.63 5.00 13.66
CA ASP A 267 3.89 4.49 15.00
C ASP A 267 4.76 3.23 14.88
N VAL A 268 5.95 3.27 15.42
CA VAL A 268 6.89 2.16 15.46
C VAL A 268 7.12 1.74 16.90
N THR A 269 7.12 0.45 17.13
CA THR A 269 7.57 -0.15 18.38
C THR A 269 8.66 -1.17 18.11
N GLU A 270 9.38 -1.60 19.12
CA GLU A 270 10.42 -2.60 19.01
C GLU A 270 10.07 -3.80 19.88
N PHE A 271 10.24 -5.00 19.31
CA PHE A 271 10.06 -6.25 20.01
C PHE A 271 11.23 -7.16 19.66
N ASP A 272 11.95 -7.63 20.63
CA ASP A 272 13.13 -8.50 20.48
C ASP A 272 14.17 -7.97 19.47
N GLY A 273 14.42 -6.66 19.52
CA GLY A 273 15.35 -5.99 18.61
C GLY A 273 14.83 -5.76 17.19
N VAL A 274 13.59 -6.17 16.87
CA VAL A 274 12.97 -5.99 15.56
C VAL A 274 11.96 -4.85 15.60
N LYS A 275 12.04 -3.96 14.62
CA LYS A 275 11.12 -2.84 14.48
C LYS A 275 9.77 -3.31 13.93
N ILE A 276 8.69 -2.88 14.55
CA ILE A 276 7.32 -3.16 14.13
C ILE A 276 6.65 -1.83 13.77
N ALA A 277 6.26 -1.67 12.52
CA ALA A 277 5.56 -0.50 12.04
C ALA A 277 4.06 -0.76 11.92
N ARG A 278 3.25 0.12 12.50
CA ARG A 278 1.80 0.07 12.43
C ARG A 278 1.31 0.70 11.12
N VAL A 279 0.71 -0.08 10.24
CA VAL A 279 0.16 0.38 8.95
C VAL A 279 -1.38 0.47 9.02
N ALA A 280 -1.89 1.53 9.62
CA ALA A 280 -3.33 1.72 9.86
C ALA A 280 -4.16 1.87 8.57
N VAL A 281 -3.53 2.23 7.44
CA VAL A 281 -4.19 2.28 6.13
C VAL A 281 -4.74 0.92 5.73
N TRP A 282 -4.01 -0.16 6.01
CA TRP A 282 -4.47 -1.51 5.69
C TRP A 282 -5.81 -1.84 6.38
N ASP A 283 -5.94 -1.51 7.67
CA ASP A 283 -7.19 -1.75 8.42
C ASP A 283 -8.37 -0.98 7.80
N ARG A 284 -8.14 0.24 7.33
CA ARG A 284 -9.18 1.05 6.66
C ARG A 284 -9.61 0.41 5.35
N ILE A 285 -8.67 -0.06 4.55
CA ILE A 285 -8.94 -0.72 3.26
C ILE A 285 -9.65 -2.06 3.48
N ILE A 286 -9.18 -2.90 4.40
CA ILE A 286 -9.81 -4.17 4.75
C ILE A 286 -11.25 -3.94 5.22
N LYS A 287 -11.46 -2.99 6.13
CA LYS A 287 -12.80 -2.68 6.66
C LYS A 287 -13.75 -2.15 5.60
N ALA A 288 -13.25 -1.35 4.66
CA ALA A 288 -14.06 -0.73 3.60
C ALA A 288 -14.39 -1.71 2.46
N TYR A 289 -13.44 -2.58 2.08
CA TYR A 289 -13.52 -3.34 0.83
C TYR A 289 -13.44 -4.86 1.00
N GLU A 290 -12.93 -5.36 2.10
CA GLU A 290 -12.81 -6.82 2.36
C GLU A 290 -13.69 -7.26 3.54
N ASN A 291 -14.93 -6.84 3.51
CA ASN A 291 -15.91 -7.04 4.57
C ASN A 291 -17.08 -7.92 4.08
N THR A 292 -17.25 -9.08 4.67
CA THR A 292 -18.34 -10.02 4.34
C THR A 292 -19.69 -9.62 4.92
N GLY A 293 -19.76 -8.57 5.74
CA GLY A 293 -20.95 -8.19 6.52
C GLY A 293 -20.98 -8.82 7.92
N THR A 294 -20.32 -9.95 8.13
CA THR A 294 -20.21 -10.63 9.42
C THR A 294 -18.79 -10.71 9.95
N ALA A 295 -17.81 -10.78 9.07
CA ALA A 295 -16.38 -10.87 9.38
C ALA A 295 -15.55 -10.05 8.38
N LEU A 296 -14.30 -9.76 8.73
CA LEU A 296 -13.31 -9.17 7.82
C LEU A 296 -12.43 -10.27 7.25
N ASN A 297 -12.03 -10.12 5.98
CA ASN A 297 -11.09 -11.04 5.36
C ASN A 297 -9.67 -10.77 5.88
N LYS A 298 -9.13 -11.73 6.63
CA LYS A 298 -7.76 -11.67 7.18
C LYS A 298 -7.44 -10.28 7.79
N PRO A 299 -8.17 -9.83 8.82
CA PRO A 299 -7.98 -8.49 9.40
C PRO A 299 -6.61 -8.30 10.07
N TYR A 300 -5.97 -9.38 10.48
CA TYR A 300 -4.68 -9.37 11.12
C TYR A 300 -3.63 -9.86 10.12
N ARG A 301 -2.78 -8.95 9.65
CA ARG A 301 -1.73 -9.24 8.66
C ARG A 301 -0.41 -8.67 9.13
N LEU A 302 0.64 -9.46 9.01
CA LEU A 302 2.01 -9.04 9.22
C LEU A 302 2.84 -9.40 7.99
N VAL A 303 3.79 -8.54 7.65
CA VAL A 303 4.80 -8.79 6.63
C VAL A 303 6.15 -8.41 7.20
N TYR A 304 7.03 -9.37 7.34
CA TYR A 304 8.41 -9.16 7.76
C TYR A 304 9.33 -9.24 6.54
N ALA A 305 9.90 -8.13 6.16
CA ALA A 305 10.76 -8.01 5.00
C ALA A 305 11.63 -6.74 5.08
N ASP A 306 12.66 -6.68 4.25
CA ASP A 306 13.33 -5.41 3.92
C ASP A 306 12.43 -4.60 2.96
N PRO A 307 12.15 -3.33 3.22
CA PRO A 307 11.37 -2.47 2.32
C PRO A 307 11.91 -2.44 0.87
N ARG A 308 13.21 -2.63 0.68
CA ARG A 308 13.83 -2.71 -0.66
C ARG A 308 13.39 -3.93 -1.45
N ASN A 309 12.93 -4.98 -0.77
CA ASN A 309 12.40 -6.19 -1.41
C ASN A 309 10.97 -5.99 -1.95
N LEU A 310 10.24 -5.01 -1.41
CA LEU A 310 8.87 -4.70 -1.79
C LEU A 310 8.87 -3.62 -2.85
N MET A 311 8.86 -4.02 -4.13
CA MET A 311 9.02 -3.08 -5.24
C MET A 311 7.69 -2.61 -5.81
N VAL A 312 7.63 -1.33 -6.12
CA VAL A 312 6.52 -0.70 -6.85
C VAL A 312 7.07 0.00 -8.08
N GLY A 313 6.59 -0.38 -9.24
CA GLY A 313 7.01 0.18 -10.52
C GLY A 313 5.98 1.17 -11.08
N SER A 314 6.45 2.29 -11.62
CA SER A 314 5.67 3.27 -12.38
C SER A 314 6.42 3.68 -13.64
N ASN A 315 5.70 4.14 -14.66
CA ASN A 315 6.31 4.61 -15.90
C ASN A 315 6.69 6.08 -15.91
N ALA A 316 6.36 6.84 -14.87
CA ALA A 316 6.64 8.27 -14.74
C ALA A 316 7.67 8.54 -13.63
N ASP A 317 8.22 9.75 -13.62
CA ASP A 317 9.01 10.29 -12.51
C ASP A 317 8.06 10.71 -11.37
N GLY A 318 7.44 9.78 -10.75
CA GLY A 318 6.30 9.89 -9.86
C GLY A 318 5.27 8.86 -10.28
N LEU A 319 4.13 8.83 -9.61
CA LEU A 319 3.08 7.86 -9.86
C LEU A 319 2.01 8.39 -10.83
N LEU A 320 2.14 9.62 -11.26
CA LEU A 320 1.20 10.33 -12.13
C LEU A 320 1.83 10.60 -13.49
N SER A 321 1.21 10.08 -14.56
CA SER A 321 1.69 10.31 -15.93
C SER A 321 1.09 11.54 -16.58
N GLU A 322 -0.18 11.81 -16.31
CA GLU A 322 -0.96 12.89 -16.94
C GLU A 322 -1.96 13.45 -15.95
N LEU A 323 -2.16 14.77 -15.97
CA LEU A 323 -3.19 15.46 -15.21
C LEU A 323 -3.81 16.54 -16.08
N ASP A 324 -5.08 16.38 -16.40
CA ASP A 324 -5.89 17.33 -17.13
C ASP A 324 -7.06 17.83 -16.28
N ILE A 325 -7.27 19.14 -16.34
CA ILE A 325 -8.37 19.80 -15.67
C ILE A 325 -9.01 20.78 -16.65
N TRP A 326 -10.31 20.60 -16.94
CA TRP A 326 -11.01 21.50 -17.85
C TRP A 326 -12.46 21.70 -17.45
N PHE A 327 -13.04 22.81 -17.90
CA PHE A 327 -14.44 23.12 -17.78
C PHE A 327 -15.15 23.01 -19.12
N GLU A 328 -16.14 22.12 -19.22
CA GLU A 328 -16.97 21.96 -20.41
C GLU A 328 -18.17 22.91 -20.32
N LYS A 329 -18.15 23.95 -21.15
CA LYS A 329 -19.17 25.01 -21.16
C LYS A 329 -20.59 24.53 -21.51
N LYS A 330 -20.67 23.52 -22.40
CA LYS A 330 -21.95 23.01 -22.89
C LYS A 330 -22.67 22.22 -21.80
N GLU A 331 -21.97 21.47 -21.02
CA GLU A 331 -22.49 20.64 -19.94
C GLU A 331 -22.46 21.37 -18.58
N ARG A 332 -21.75 22.49 -18.49
CA ARG A 332 -21.49 23.23 -17.24
C ARG A 332 -20.86 22.36 -16.15
N MET A 333 -19.95 21.49 -16.56
CA MET A 333 -19.26 20.58 -15.67
C MET A 333 -17.75 20.81 -15.70
N ASN A 334 -17.12 20.62 -14.54
CA ASN A 334 -15.68 20.55 -14.39
C ASN A 334 -15.25 19.10 -14.51
N TYR A 335 -14.22 18.82 -15.28
CA TYR A 335 -13.66 17.51 -15.50
C TYR A 335 -12.26 17.44 -14.93
N TRP A 336 -11.99 16.34 -14.27
CA TRP A 336 -10.70 16.01 -13.68
C TRP A 336 -10.28 14.68 -14.24
N TYR A 337 -9.13 14.64 -14.90
CA TYR A 337 -8.58 13.43 -15.46
C TYR A 337 -7.14 13.30 -15.01
N ALA A 338 -6.80 12.15 -14.41
CA ALA A 338 -5.45 11.79 -14.08
C ALA A 338 -5.21 10.34 -14.48
N THR A 339 -4.04 10.02 -14.98
CA THR A 339 -3.68 8.68 -15.40
C THR A 339 -2.24 8.35 -15.03
N GLY A 340 -1.97 7.08 -14.87
CA GLY A 340 -0.64 6.56 -14.61
C GLY A 340 -0.60 5.05 -14.78
N LYS A 341 0.58 4.48 -14.54
CA LYS A 341 0.79 3.03 -14.62
C LYS A 341 1.40 2.55 -13.32
N LEU A 342 0.98 1.37 -12.89
CA LEU A 342 1.44 0.76 -11.66
C LEU A 342 1.60 -0.74 -11.82
N ASP A 343 2.66 -1.29 -11.24
CA ASP A 343 2.82 -2.71 -10.97
C ASP A 343 3.59 -2.90 -9.66
N THR A 344 3.53 -4.08 -9.09
CA THR A 344 4.31 -4.43 -7.91
C THR A 344 5.12 -5.69 -8.16
N GLN A 345 6.24 -5.86 -7.48
CA GLN A 345 7.04 -7.07 -7.54
C GLN A 345 7.72 -7.34 -6.19
N LEU A 346 8.00 -8.62 -5.92
CA LEU A 346 8.95 -9.01 -4.90
C LEU A 346 10.30 -9.23 -5.58
N LEU A 347 11.35 -8.57 -5.10
CA LEU A 347 12.69 -8.73 -5.67
C LEU A 347 13.16 -10.16 -5.46
N GLU A 348 13.22 -10.60 -4.21
CA GLU A 348 13.53 -11.98 -3.81
C GLU A 348 12.33 -12.55 -3.05
N GLU A 349 11.73 -13.61 -3.58
CA GLU A 349 10.53 -14.23 -3.03
C GLU A 349 10.79 -14.94 -1.71
N ASP A 350 12.02 -15.44 -1.52
CA ASP A 350 12.41 -16.13 -0.30
C ASP A 350 12.70 -15.18 0.88
N LEU A 351 12.88 -13.88 0.60
CA LEU A 351 13.17 -12.86 1.60
C LEU A 351 11.90 -12.10 2.05
N VAL A 352 10.84 -12.85 2.29
CA VAL A 352 9.61 -12.34 2.90
C VAL A 352 9.03 -13.39 3.82
N GLN A 353 8.65 -13.00 5.03
CA GLN A 353 7.89 -13.83 5.96
C GLN A 353 6.56 -13.14 6.23
N ALA A 354 5.47 -13.88 6.25
CA ALA A 354 4.15 -13.29 6.46
C ALA A 354 3.33 -14.05 7.51
N ALA A 355 2.47 -13.31 8.22
CA ALA A 355 1.44 -13.91 9.06
C ALA A 355 0.07 -13.40 8.67
N TYR A 356 -0.88 -14.33 8.43
CA TYR A 356 -2.26 -13.98 8.09
C TYR A 356 -3.25 -15.13 8.34
#